data_0e211c07fcfa28571111eecfc3be99fa
#
_entry.id   0e211c07fcfa28571111eecfc3be99fa
#
_cell.length_a   1.000
_cell.length_b   1.000
_cell.length_c   1.000
_cell.angle_alpha   90.00
_cell.angle_beta   90.00
_cell.angle_gamma   90.00
#
_symmetry.space_group_name_H-M   'P 1'
#
loop_
_entity.id
_entity.type
_entity.pdbx_description
1 polymer ?
#
loop_
_entity_poly.entity_id
_entity_poly.type
_entity_poly.pdbx_seq_one_letter_code
_entity_poly.pdbx_strand_id
1 'polypeptide(L)'
;MAILTISKLLSEAGLDITKKIKLVRHKDSRKEQLIEGEPVVGNPYEWYIKDRQKFINYQGEQSEDRFKDVDYIVSFIGEEGTTARMVGVYRILGLDEEKMKRIANGRFFYKMEEVKGFDELNERVIIDWGKSAITWHQWLHKNDKEIVAVERKGIDWVCPDYEEIMLSYEQLQRIFNDQIGVWK
;
A
#
# COMPACT_ATOMS: atom_id res chain seq x y z
N MET A 1 -13.33 4.05 23.21
CA MET A 1 -13.61 3.96 21.78
C MET A 1 -12.58 3.11 21.08
N ALA A 2 -13.03 2.24 20.18
CA ALA A 2 -12.10 1.41 19.41
C ALA A 2 -11.39 2.27 18.36
N ILE A 3 -10.07 2.15 18.31
CA ILE A 3 -9.26 2.78 17.26
C ILE A 3 -9.41 1.94 15.99
N LEU A 4 -9.68 2.57 14.88
CA LEU A 4 -9.69 1.91 13.58
C LEU A 4 -8.25 1.76 13.07
N THR A 5 -7.84 0.52 12.88
CA THR A 5 -6.49 0.20 12.39
C THR A 5 -6.53 -0.37 10.98
N ILE A 6 -5.39 -0.30 10.31
CA ILE A 6 -5.26 -0.85 8.95
C ILE A 6 -5.50 -2.37 8.92
N SER A 7 -5.06 -3.12 9.92
CA SER A 7 -5.28 -4.56 9.98
C SER A 7 -6.78 -4.90 10.04
N LYS A 8 -7.52 -4.17 10.86
CA LYS A 8 -8.96 -4.35 10.98
C LYS A 8 -9.68 -4.03 9.66
N LEU A 9 -9.31 -2.92 9.04
CA LEU A 9 -9.87 -2.53 7.75
C LEU A 9 -9.58 -3.59 6.67
N LEU A 10 -8.36 -4.05 6.57
CA LEU A 10 -7.97 -5.08 5.60
C LEU A 10 -8.71 -6.39 5.83
N SER A 11 -8.84 -6.81 7.10
CA SER A 11 -9.58 -8.01 7.46
C SER A 11 -11.05 -7.92 7.04
N GLU A 12 -11.67 -6.79 7.29
CA GLU A 12 -13.06 -6.56 6.89
C GLU A 12 -13.21 -6.44 5.38
N ALA A 13 -12.15 -5.98 4.68
CA ALA A 13 -12.07 -5.98 3.22
C ALA A 13 -11.88 -7.36 2.62
N GLY A 14 -11.78 -8.38 3.43
CA GLY A 14 -11.66 -9.77 2.98
C GLY A 14 -10.23 -10.26 2.79
N LEU A 15 -9.22 -9.47 3.19
CA LEU A 15 -7.84 -9.93 3.19
C LEU A 15 -7.58 -10.82 4.41
N ASP A 16 -6.97 -11.97 4.18
CA ASP A 16 -6.57 -12.88 5.26
C ASP A 16 -5.33 -12.30 5.99
N ILE A 17 -5.58 -11.63 7.11
CA ILE A 17 -4.51 -10.99 7.91
C ILE A 17 -3.67 -11.98 8.72
N THR A 18 -3.98 -13.28 8.67
CA THR A 18 -3.10 -14.32 9.23
C THR A 18 -1.90 -14.60 8.33
N LYS A 19 -1.94 -14.15 7.09
CA LYS A 19 -0.84 -14.24 6.14
C LYS A 19 0.29 -13.29 6.50
N LYS A 20 1.44 -13.48 5.88
CA LYS A 20 2.62 -12.64 6.07
C LYS A 20 2.49 -11.38 5.23
N ILE A 21 2.19 -10.27 5.88
CA ILE A 21 1.90 -8.99 5.23
C ILE A 21 2.91 -7.95 5.68
N LYS A 22 3.52 -7.27 4.71
CA LYS A 22 4.32 -6.07 4.96
C LYS A 22 3.59 -4.82 4.53
N LEU A 23 3.73 -3.77 5.32
CA LEU A 23 3.37 -2.42 4.92
C LEU A 23 4.60 -1.77 4.28
N VAL A 24 4.41 -1.16 3.12
CA VAL A 24 5.48 -0.56 2.34
C VAL A 24 5.15 0.90 2.07
N ARG A 25 6.05 1.80 2.45
CA ARG A 25 5.89 3.24 2.23
C ARG A 25 6.84 3.70 1.15
N HIS A 26 6.29 4.36 0.14
CA HIS A 26 7.08 5.01 -0.92
C HIS A 26 7.11 6.51 -0.66
N LYS A 27 8.29 7.10 -0.85
CA LYS A 27 8.42 8.54 -0.75
C LYS A 27 7.88 9.19 -2.01
N ASP A 28 6.97 10.14 -1.85
CA ASP A 28 6.48 10.94 -2.96
C ASP A 28 7.48 12.06 -3.29
N SER A 29 8.50 11.70 -4.03
CA SER A 29 9.51 12.65 -4.47
C SER A 29 10.01 12.28 -5.85
N ARG A 30 10.21 13.32 -6.67
CA ARG A 30 10.78 13.14 -8.01
C ARG A 30 12.25 12.83 -7.90
N LYS A 31 12.62 11.59 -8.12
CA LYS A 31 13.98 11.07 -8.08
C LYS A 31 14.23 10.11 -9.22
N GLU A 32 15.50 9.93 -9.54
CA GLU A 32 15.91 8.82 -10.35
C GLU A 32 15.78 7.52 -9.54
N GLN A 33 15.04 6.58 -10.08
CA GLN A 33 14.85 5.24 -9.53
C GLN A 33 15.20 4.21 -10.59
N LEU A 34 15.56 3.02 -10.16
CA LEU A 34 15.74 1.90 -11.08
C LEU A 34 14.42 1.16 -11.29
N ILE A 35 14.04 1.01 -12.53
CA ILE A 35 12.89 0.19 -12.94
C ILE A 35 13.35 -0.74 -14.06
N GLU A 36 13.29 -2.02 -13.81
CA GLU A 36 13.81 -3.07 -14.71
C GLU A 36 15.29 -2.84 -15.09
N GLY A 37 16.07 -2.37 -14.11
CA GLY A 37 17.50 -2.11 -14.28
C GLY A 37 17.84 -0.79 -14.95
N GLU A 38 16.85 -0.03 -15.40
CA GLU A 38 17.05 1.24 -16.11
C GLU A 38 16.73 2.44 -15.19
N PRO A 39 17.52 3.51 -15.27
CA PRO A 39 17.23 4.72 -14.52
C PRO A 39 16.01 5.45 -15.09
N VAL A 40 15.02 5.69 -14.23
CA VAL A 40 13.80 6.38 -14.60
C VAL A 40 13.57 7.53 -13.63
N VAL A 41 13.30 8.71 -14.16
CA VAL A 41 12.99 9.91 -13.37
C VAL A 41 11.47 10.04 -13.24
N GLY A 42 10.99 10.21 -12.02
CA GLY A 42 9.58 10.39 -11.73
C GLY A 42 9.31 10.16 -10.24
N ASN A 43 8.03 10.08 -9.91
CA ASN A 43 7.66 9.73 -8.54
C ASN A 43 6.69 8.53 -8.52
N PRO A 44 6.68 7.75 -7.43
CA PRO A 44 5.86 6.55 -7.34
C PRO A 44 4.36 6.82 -7.50
N TYR A 45 3.85 7.92 -6.97
CA TYR A 45 2.43 8.24 -7.06
C TYR A 45 2.01 8.53 -8.51
N GLU A 46 2.84 9.23 -9.26
CA GLU A 46 2.61 9.48 -10.68
C GLU A 46 2.53 8.17 -11.48
N TRP A 47 3.42 7.23 -11.20
CA TRP A 47 3.38 5.92 -11.85
C TRP A 47 2.15 5.13 -11.45
N TYR A 48 1.77 5.18 -10.17
CA TYR A 48 0.55 4.54 -9.69
C TYR A 48 -0.68 5.03 -10.46
N ILE A 49 -0.79 6.31 -10.71
CA ILE A 49 -1.93 6.91 -11.43
C ILE A 49 -1.88 6.63 -12.93
N LYS A 50 -0.73 6.84 -13.56
CA LYS A 50 -0.60 6.85 -15.03
C LYS A 50 -0.21 5.52 -15.64
N ASP A 51 0.56 4.72 -14.92
CA ASP A 51 1.09 3.45 -15.41
C ASP A 51 1.26 2.47 -14.25
N ARG A 52 0.18 1.78 -13.92
CA ARG A 52 0.14 0.87 -12.78
C ARG A 52 1.19 -0.23 -12.88
N GLN A 53 1.44 -0.76 -14.07
CA GLN A 53 2.46 -1.80 -14.24
C GLN A 53 3.86 -1.28 -13.94
N LYS A 54 4.15 -0.05 -14.31
CA LYS A 54 5.42 0.61 -13.97
C LYS A 54 5.58 0.76 -12.46
N PHE A 55 4.51 1.14 -11.77
CA PHE A 55 4.51 1.19 -10.31
C PHE A 55 4.77 -0.19 -9.68
N ILE A 56 4.13 -1.22 -10.20
CA ILE A 56 4.33 -2.61 -9.75
C ILE A 56 5.79 -3.05 -9.99
N ASN A 57 6.33 -2.78 -11.16
CA ASN A 57 7.72 -3.13 -11.48
C ASN A 57 8.71 -2.38 -10.59
N TYR A 58 8.44 -1.11 -10.29
CA TYR A 58 9.22 -0.32 -9.35
C TYR A 58 9.24 -0.95 -7.96
N GLN A 59 8.07 -1.34 -7.45
CA GLN A 59 7.97 -1.99 -6.14
C GLN A 59 8.67 -3.35 -6.11
N GLY A 60 8.59 -4.08 -7.21
CA GLY A 60 9.17 -5.43 -7.32
C GLY A 60 10.69 -5.45 -7.37
N GLU A 61 11.33 -4.35 -7.74
CA GLU A 61 12.79 -4.27 -7.81
C GLU A 61 13.39 -3.82 -6.46
N GLN A 62 14.14 -4.71 -5.82
CA GLN A 62 14.70 -4.47 -4.50
C GLN A 62 16.21 -4.72 -4.48
N SER A 63 16.94 -3.92 -3.71
CA SER A 63 18.39 -4.10 -3.52
C SER A 63 18.73 -5.33 -2.68
N GLU A 64 17.78 -5.79 -1.88
CA GLU A 64 17.92 -6.96 -1.01
C GLU A 64 16.70 -7.85 -1.15
N ASP A 65 16.77 -9.08 -0.63
CA ASP A 65 15.66 -10.05 -0.65
C ASP A 65 14.58 -9.69 0.40
N ARG A 66 13.97 -8.53 0.23
CA ARG A 66 13.08 -7.91 1.22
C ARG A 66 11.70 -8.55 1.29
N PHE A 67 11.27 -9.21 0.21
CA PHE A 67 9.94 -9.82 0.15
C PHE A 67 10.00 -11.34 0.22
N LYS A 68 11.12 -11.88 0.68
CA LYS A 68 11.22 -13.30 0.98
C LYS A 68 10.19 -13.69 2.04
N ASP A 69 9.44 -14.75 1.76
CA ASP A 69 8.39 -15.26 2.64
C ASP A 69 7.28 -14.25 2.96
N VAL A 70 7.09 -13.25 2.11
CA VAL A 70 5.98 -12.29 2.20
C VAL A 70 4.87 -12.73 1.26
N ASP A 71 3.64 -12.79 1.76
CA ASP A 71 2.47 -13.14 0.97
C ASP A 71 1.87 -11.92 0.27
N TYR A 72 1.74 -10.82 1.02
CA TYR A 72 1.16 -9.57 0.52
C TYR A 72 1.95 -8.36 0.99
N ILE A 73 1.94 -7.32 0.18
CA ILE A 73 2.33 -5.99 0.61
C ILE A 73 1.11 -5.06 0.50
N VAL A 74 1.00 -4.15 1.44
CA VAL A 74 0.06 -3.03 1.37
C VAL A 74 0.90 -1.78 1.16
N SER A 75 0.68 -1.09 0.06
CA SER A 75 1.52 0.01 -0.37
C SER A 75 0.90 1.35 -0.01
N PHE A 76 1.76 2.26 0.40
CA PHE A 76 1.41 3.62 0.80
C PHE A 76 2.36 4.62 0.16
N ILE A 77 1.84 5.79 -0.14
CA ILE A 77 2.64 6.95 -0.54
C ILE A 77 2.74 7.88 0.66
N GLY A 78 3.95 8.23 1.05
CA GLY A 78 4.19 9.18 2.13
C GLY A 78 3.73 10.58 1.77
N GLU A 79 3.01 11.22 2.69
CA GLU A 79 2.59 12.62 2.60
C GLU A 79 3.35 13.46 3.62
N GLU A 80 3.03 14.73 3.72
CA GLU A 80 3.66 15.62 4.69
C GLU A 80 3.51 15.09 6.12
N GLY A 81 4.54 15.28 6.93
CA GLY A 81 4.58 14.78 8.30
C GLY A 81 4.77 13.28 8.37
N THR A 82 3.97 12.62 9.19
CA THR A 82 4.06 11.17 9.44
C THR A 82 2.98 10.37 8.75
N THR A 83 2.16 10.99 7.91
CA THR A 83 1.04 10.31 7.26
C THR A 83 1.44 9.63 5.96
N ALA A 84 0.67 8.62 5.58
CA ALA A 84 0.83 7.92 4.32
C ALA A 84 -0.53 7.47 3.78
N ARG A 85 -0.69 7.53 2.47
CA ARG A 85 -1.93 7.24 1.74
C ARG A 85 -1.85 5.88 1.09
N MET A 86 -2.86 5.05 1.28
CA MET A 86 -2.93 3.71 0.70
C MET A 86 -3.07 3.74 -0.82
N VAL A 87 -2.26 2.95 -1.51
CA VAL A 87 -2.27 2.82 -2.96
C VAL A 87 -2.26 1.37 -3.43
N GLY A 88 -2.83 0.49 -2.68
CA GLY A 88 -3.11 -0.87 -3.12
C GLY A 88 -2.59 -1.97 -2.23
N VAL A 89 -3.10 -3.15 -2.51
CA VAL A 89 -2.65 -4.43 -1.95
C VAL A 89 -2.12 -5.27 -3.10
N TYR A 90 -0.95 -5.85 -2.92
CA TYR A 90 -0.28 -6.63 -3.96
C TYR A 90 0.11 -8.00 -3.41
N ARG A 91 -0.18 -9.04 -4.18
CA ARG A 91 0.27 -10.40 -3.86
C ARG A 91 1.66 -10.61 -4.40
N ILE A 92 2.55 -11.14 -3.56
CA ILE A 92 3.90 -11.54 -3.99
C ILE A 92 3.84 -12.94 -4.56
N LEU A 93 4.26 -13.09 -5.81
CA LEU A 93 4.23 -14.37 -6.54
C LEU A 93 5.60 -15.07 -6.55
N GLY A 94 6.60 -14.48 -5.90
CA GLY A 94 7.95 -14.99 -5.85
C GLY A 94 8.92 -14.20 -6.72
N LEU A 95 10.16 -14.68 -6.79
CA LEU A 95 11.22 -14.05 -7.59
C LEU A 95 11.00 -14.27 -9.08
N ASP A 96 11.27 -13.24 -9.86
CA ASP A 96 11.36 -13.33 -11.31
C ASP A 96 12.80 -13.67 -11.71
N GLU A 97 13.11 -14.95 -11.69
CA GLU A 97 14.46 -15.44 -11.94
C GLU A 97 14.93 -15.15 -13.37
N GLU A 98 14.03 -15.19 -14.35
CA GLU A 98 14.32 -14.85 -15.72
C GLU A 98 14.76 -13.39 -15.86
N LYS A 99 14.01 -12.48 -15.27
CA LYS A 99 14.37 -11.05 -15.24
C LYS A 99 15.68 -10.82 -14.51
N MET A 100 15.92 -11.51 -13.39
CA MET A 100 17.18 -11.43 -12.66
C MET A 100 18.37 -11.85 -13.49
N LYS A 101 18.23 -12.92 -14.27
CA LYS A 101 19.29 -13.38 -15.19
C LYS A 101 19.48 -12.42 -16.35
N ARG A 102 18.41 -11.92 -16.94
CA ARG A 102 18.44 -11.02 -18.09
C ARG A 102 19.09 -9.67 -17.77
N ILE A 103 18.71 -9.07 -16.65
CA ILE A 103 19.21 -7.76 -16.21
C ILE A 103 20.59 -7.90 -15.54
N ALA A 104 20.77 -8.94 -14.73
CA ALA A 104 22.05 -9.33 -14.11
C ALA A 104 22.76 -8.18 -13.37
N ASN A 105 22.02 -7.35 -12.64
CA ASN A 105 22.56 -6.23 -11.89
C ASN A 105 22.71 -6.50 -10.38
N GLY A 106 22.52 -7.75 -9.95
CA GLY A 106 22.59 -8.16 -8.53
C GLY A 106 21.37 -7.78 -7.69
N ARG A 107 20.34 -7.22 -8.31
CA ARG A 107 19.12 -6.85 -7.60
C ARG A 107 18.09 -7.98 -7.65
N PHE A 108 17.14 -7.93 -6.75
CA PHE A 108 16.04 -8.90 -6.66
C PHE A 108 14.81 -8.32 -7.36
N PHE A 109 14.20 -9.14 -8.21
CA PHE A 109 12.98 -8.79 -8.94
C PHE A 109 11.87 -9.74 -8.52
N TYR A 110 10.80 -9.18 -7.96
CA TYR A 110 9.64 -9.97 -7.53
C TYR A 110 8.51 -9.81 -8.53
N LYS A 111 7.87 -10.93 -8.85
CA LYS A 111 6.58 -10.91 -9.53
C LYS A 111 5.52 -10.57 -8.50
N MET A 112 4.63 -9.65 -8.84
CA MET A 112 3.50 -9.33 -7.99
C MET A 112 2.30 -8.92 -8.84
N GLU A 113 1.13 -9.10 -8.27
CA GLU A 113 -0.13 -8.69 -8.89
C GLU A 113 -0.97 -7.89 -7.92
N GLU A 114 -1.67 -6.89 -8.43
CA GLU A 114 -2.61 -6.10 -7.62
C GLU A 114 -3.79 -6.98 -7.23
N VAL A 115 -4.13 -6.99 -5.94
CA VAL A 115 -5.29 -7.72 -5.43
C VAL A 115 -6.54 -6.90 -5.71
N LYS A 116 -7.53 -7.52 -6.36
CA LYS A 116 -8.81 -6.89 -6.66
C LYS A 116 -9.66 -6.73 -5.41
N GLY A 117 -10.56 -5.75 -5.43
CA GLY A 117 -11.51 -5.52 -4.34
C GLY A 117 -11.11 -4.42 -3.38
N PHE A 118 -9.99 -3.73 -3.62
CA PHE A 118 -9.52 -2.63 -2.77
C PHE A 118 -9.63 -1.25 -3.45
N ASP A 119 -10.18 -1.19 -4.64
CA ASP A 119 -10.28 0.07 -5.41
C ASP A 119 -10.98 1.19 -4.64
N GLU A 120 -11.99 0.85 -3.85
CA GLU A 120 -12.72 1.83 -3.04
C GLU A 120 -11.94 2.31 -1.81
N LEU A 121 -10.84 1.66 -1.45
CA LEU A 121 -9.95 2.09 -0.38
C LEU A 121 -8.74 2.85 -0.91
N ASN A 122 -8.31 2.51 -2.11
CA ASN A 122 -7.11 3.10 -2.68
C ASN A 122 -7.28 4.61 -2.85
N GLU A 123 -6.24 5.35 -2.46
CA GLU A 123 -6.18 6.81 -2.43
C GLU A 123 -7.08 7.49 -1.38
N ARG A 124 -7.85 6.72 -0.63
CA ARG A 124 -8.82 7.25 0.35
C ARG A 124 -8.38 7.07 1.78
N VAL A 125 -7.69 5.98 2.08
CA VAL A 125 -7.29 5.63 3.44
C VAL A 125 -5.93 6.23 3.75
N ILE A 126 -5.85 7.01 4.81
CA ILE A 126 -4.63 7.65 5.29
C ILE A 126 -4.32 7.14 6.68
N ILE A 127 -3.10 6.68 6.86
CA ILE A 127 -2.62 6.14 8.14
C ILE A 127 -1.55 7.04 8.75
N ASP A 128 -1.37 6.92 10.07
CA ASP A 128 -0.20 7.45 10.75
C ASP A 128 0.92 6.42 10.63
N TRP A 129 1.91 6.72 9.80
CA TRP A 129 3.07 5.86 9.63
C TRP A 129 3.97 5.86 10.86
N GLY A 130 3.93 6.91 11.66
CA GLY A 130 4.78 7.09 12.82
C GLY A 130 6.09 7.82 12.49
N LYS A 131 6.84 8.12 13.54
CA LYS A 131 8.06 8.95 13.47
C LYS A 131 9.24 8.30 12.76
N SER A 132 9.23 6.98 12.62
CA SER A 132 10.29 6.28 11.91
C SER A 132 10.07 6.34 10.40
N ALA A 133 10.14 7.54 9.84
CA ALA A 133 10.16 7.76 8.39
C ALA A 133 11.30 7.03 7.67
N ILE A 134 12.18 6.38 8.43
CA ILE A 134 13.36 5.67 7.97
C ILE A 134 13.04 4.22 7.60
N THR A 135 11.97 3.64 8.15
CA THR A 135 11.63 2.22 7.91
C THR A 135 10.56 2.13 6.84
N TRP A 136 10.99 1.90 5.61
CA TRP A 136 10.13 1.82 4.43
C TRP A 136 9.26 0.56 4.40
N HIS A 137 9.68 -0.49 5.12
CA HIS A 137 9.01 -1.78 5.18
C HIS A 137 8.79 -2.17 6.64
N GLN A 138 7.56 -2.52 6.99
CA GLN A 138 7.21 -2.94 8.34
C GLN A 138 6.25 -4.14 8.29
N TRP A 139 6.44 -5.09 9.17
CA TRP A 139 5.49 -6.20 9.31
C TRP A 139 4.19 -5.69 9.93
N LEU A 140 3.05 -6.00 9.30
CA LEU A 140 1.73 -5.59 9.79
C LEU A 140 1.48 -6.08 11.22
N HIS A 141 1.79 -7.33 11.53
CA HIS A 141 1.54 -7.92 12.83
C HIS A 141 2.36 -7.31 13.98
N LYS A 142 3.46 -6.61 13.65
CA LYS A 142 4.31 -5.91 14.62
C LYS A 142 4.06 -4.41 14.67
N ASN A 143 3.52 -3.84 13.61
CA ASN A 143 3.40 -2.40 13.41
C ASN A 143 2.05 -2.07 12.79
N ASP A 144 0.96 -2.45 13.46
CA ASP A 144 -0.36 -2.05 13.01
C ASP A 144 -0.50 -0.53 13.08
N LYS A 145 -1.16 0.04 12.08
CA LYS A 145 -1.24 1.49 11.92
C LYS A 145 -2.66 1.98 12.11
N GLU A 146 -2.77 3.10 12.82
CA GLU A 146 -4.03 3.79 13.01
C GLU A 146 -4.44 4.53 11.74
N ILE A 147 -5.71 4.40 11.36
CA ILE A 147 -6.31 5.18 10.29
C ILE A 147 -6.68 6.55 10.86
N VAL A 148 -6.05 7.58 10.33
CA VAL A 148 -6.22 8.96 10.83
C VAL A 148 -7.16 9.78 9.96
N ALA A 149 -7.42 9.33 8.73
CA ALA A 149 -8.33 10.02 7.82
C ALA A 149 -8.84 9.08 6.75
N VAL A 150 -10.04 9.35 6.26
CA VAL A 150 -10.61 8.71 5.08
C VAL A 150 -11.15 9.79 4.16
N GLU A 151 -10.62 9.86 2.95
CA GLU A 151 -11.07 10.77 1.93
C GLU A 151 -12.30 10.20 1.23
N ARG A 152 -13.34 10.99 1.07
CA ARG A 152 -14.50 10.60 0.28
C ARG A 152 -14.22 10.84 -1.20
N LYS A 153 -14.65 9.91 -2.03
CA LYS A 153 -14.51 10.04 -3.47
C LYS A 153 -15.25 11.29 -3.96
N GLY A 154 -14.51 12.21 -4.60
CA GLY A 154 -15.06 13.45 -5.15
C GLY A 154 -15.27 14.58 -4.15
N ILE A 155 -14.79 14.45 -2.93
CA ILE A 155 -14.86 15.51 -1.90
C ILE A 155 -13.44 15.79 -1.41
N ASP A 156 -13.12 17.06 -1.19
CA ASP A 156 -11.83 17.46 -0.64
C ASP A 156 -11.57 16.77 0.70
N TRP A 157 -10.32 16.40 0.89
CA TRP A 157 -9.89 15.73 2.10
C TRP A 157 -10.08 16.62 3.32
N VAL A 158 -10.71 16.08 4.36
CA VAL A 158 -10.83 16.70 5.66
C VAL A 158 -10.18 15.77 6.68
N CYS A 159 -9.27 16.30 7.49
CA CYS A 159 -8.70 15.54 8.59
C CYS A 159 -9.81 15.36 9.65
N PRO A 160 -10.39 14.16 9.79
CA PRO A 160 -11.48 13.95 10.71
C PRO A 160 -10.99 13.99 12.17
N ASP A 161 -11.85 14.44 13.06
CA ASP A 161 -11.67 14.21 14.49
C ASP A 161 -11.97 12.74 14.83
N TYR A 162 -11.91 12.43 16.11
CA TYR A 162 -12.07 11.05 16.57
C TYR A 162 -13.46 10.45 16.28
N GLU A 163 -14.50 11.25 16.31
CA GLU A 163 -15.87 10.83 16.04
C GLU A 163 -16.07 10.61 14.53
N GLU A 164 -15.47 11.46 13.70
CA GLU A 164 -15.51 11.34 12.25
C GLU A 164 -14.82 10.07 11.75
N ILE A 165 -13.74 9.65 12.41
CA ILE A 165 -13.07 8.39 12.08
C ILE A 165 -13.99 7.19 12.31
N MET A 166 -14.75 7.20 13.41
CA MET A 166 -15.69 6.12 13.72
C MET A 166 -16.88 6.12 12.76
N LEU A 167 -17.40 7.27 12.39
CA LEU A 167 -18.43 7.42 11.36
C LEU A 167 -17.92 6.94 10.00
N SER A 168 -16.69 7.23 9.69
CA SER A 168 -16.04 6.77 8.44
C SER A 168 -15.94 5.26 8.36
N TYR A 169 -15.72 4.57 9.48
CA TYR A 169 -15.73 3.12 9.54
C TYR A 169 -17.08 2.52 9.12
N GLU A 170 -18.17 3.01 9.70
CA GLU A 170 -19.52 2.56 9.31
C GLU A 170 -19.85 2.89 7.86
N GLN A 171 -19.43 4.05 7.38
CA GLN A 171 -19.60 4.46 6.00
C GLN A 171 -18.81 3.57 5.05
N LEU A 172 -17.58 3.22 5.39
CA LEU A 172 -16.77 2.28 4.62
C LEU A 172 -17.45 0.92 4.54
N GLN A 173 -17.98 0.41 5.63
CA GLN A 173 -18.74 -0.83 5.63
C GLN A 173 -19.93 -0.77 4.67
N ARG A 174 -20.67 0.33 4.66
CA ARG A 174 -21.80 0.51 3.72
C ARG A 174 -21.33 0.55 2.28
N ILE A 175 -20.27 1.30 1.99
CA ILE A 175 -19.69 1.38 0.64
C ILE A 175 -19.30 -0.01 0.16
N PHE A 176 -18.64 -0.78 1.00
CA PHE A 176 -18.25 -2.15 0.65
C PHE A 176 -19.47 -3.05 0.42
N ASN A 177 -20.46 -2.98 1.28
CA ASN A 177 -21.68 -3.76 1.13
C ASN A 177 -22.44 -3.42 -0.17
N ASP A 178 -22.49 -2.14 -0.51
CA ASP A 178 -23.28 -1.63 -1.63
C ASP A 178 -22.56 -1.73 -2.98
N GLN A 179 -21.24 -1.53 -3.00
CA GLN A 179 -20.48 -1.40 -4.26
C GLN A 179 -19.59 -2.60 -4.59
N ILE A 180 -19.08 -3.31 -3.62
CA ILE A 180 -18.15 -4.42 -3.83
C ILE A 180 -18.86 -5.78 -3.68
N GLY A 181 -20.14 -5.77 -3.36
CA GLY A 181 -20.86 -6.98 -3.02
C GLY A 181 -20.48 -7.46 -1.63
N VAL A 182 -20.70 -8.67 -1.31
CA VAL A 182 -20.64 -9.18 0.04
C VAL A 182 -19.34 -8.88 0.76
N TRP A 183 -19.36 -7.86 1.53
CA TRP A 183 -18.43 -7.62 2.59
C TRP A 183 -18.97 -8.30 3.86
N LYS A 184 -18.48 -9.48 4.12
CA LYS A 184 -18.88 -10.25 5.30
C LYS A 184 -17.70 -10.55 6.18
#